data_be23a303aefbbc18ab9554622ce1ac93
#
_entry.id   be23a303aefbbc18ab9554622ce1ac93
#
_cell.length_a   1.000
_cell.length_b   1.000
_cell.length_c   1.000
_cell.angle_alpha   90.00
_cell.angle_beta   90.00
_cell.angle_gamma   90.00
#
_symmetry.space_group_name_H-M   'P 1'
#
loop_
_entity.id
_entity.type
_entity.pdbx_description
1 polymer ?
#
loop_
_entity_poly.entity_id
_entity_poly.type
_entity_poly.pdbx_seq_one_letter_code
_entity_poly.pdbx_strand_id
1 'polypeptide(L)'
;MTQPETLAVFADTSFEDAFAKIAPLFKEKSGCTLQLTFGQSGALRTDIEGLMPCDVFCSADEASPAALQKAVKAHELFAFAGNRLVVATRSERRFQNQDWAEILCDPSTTIGMSTPRVSPEGDWAALLFKNIARALPGRLGSRIVGQHAVALIGGNHTDEQLDRETGAHFMLSHEGIDAAVVFESASERMKAEGLMLHPIPDSVCPKIVCWGCFPRTGKAPGSLKKELEALLLSPEGQTLLQGCGFLPAPANA
;
A
#
# COMPACT_ATOMS: atom_id res chain seq x y z
N MET A 1 -30.79 14.43 15.42
CA MET A 1 -30.38 13.82 14.14
C MET A 1 -29.79 12.48 14.50
N THR A 2 -30.34 11.38 14.02
CA THR A 2 -29.76 10.04 14.15
C THR A 2 -28.42 10.06 13.43
N GLN A 3 -27.33 9.65 14.12
CA GLN A 3 -26.03 9.47 13.47
C GLN A 3 -26.18 8.47 12.31
N PRO A 4 -25.46 8.65 11.19
CA PRO A 4 -25.49 7.65 10.14
C PRO A 4 -24.97 6.32 10.70
N GLU A 5 -25.68 5.24 10.41
CA GLU A 5 -25.31 3.90 10.86
C GLU A 5 -24.02 3.42 10.19
N THR A 6 -23.56 4.10 9.12
CA THR A 6 -22.39 3.71 8.32
C THR A 6 -21.58 4.93 7.86
N LEU A 7 -20.24 4.75 7.80
CA LEU A 7 -19.27 5.67 7.19
C LEU A 7 -18.61 4.97 5.99
N ALA A 8 -18.80 5.51 4.79
CA ALA A 8 -18.24 4.95 3.56
C ALA A 8 -16.74 5.29 3.45
N VAL A 9 -15.89 4.27 3.47
CA VAL A 9 -14.44 4.42 3.41
C VAL A 9 -13.90 3.70 2.19
N PHE A 10 -13.24 4.43 1.31
CA PHE A 10 -12.45 3.85 0.23
C PHE A 10 -10.98 3.77 0.69
N ALA A 11 -10.39 2.60 0.61
CA ALA A 11 -9.03 2.37 1.08
C ALA A 11 -8.23 1.54 0.07
N ASP A 12 -6.95 1.89 -0.10
CA ASP A 12 -6.03 1.07 -0.89
C ASP A 12 -5.99 -0.36 -0.33
N THR A 13 -5.88 -1.36 -1.22
CA THR A 13 -5.84 -2.78 -0.82
C THR A 13 -4.78 -3.11 0.21
N SER A 14 -3.68 -2.34 0.24
CA SER A 14 -2.63 -2.49 1.25
C SER A 14 -3.12 -2.29 2.70
N PHE A 15 -4.30 -1.68 2.90
CA PHE A 15 -4.89 -1.45 4.23
C PHE A 15 -5.88 -2.52 4.70
N GLU A 16 -6.15 -3.57 3.93
CA GLU A 16 -7.17 -4.57 4.28
C GLU A 16 -6.96 -5.16 5.69
N ASP A 17 -5.76 -5.65 5.97
CA ASP A 17 -5.43 -6.25 7.27
C ASP A 17 -5.51 -5.24 8.43
N ALA A 18 -5.17 -3.98 8.17
CA ALA A 18 -5.25 -2.91 9.16
C ALA A 18 -6.71 -2.52 9.43
N PHE A 19 -7.52 -2.32 8.39
CA PHE A 19 -8.93 -1.98 8.56
C PHE A 19 -9.77 -3.12 9.12
N ALA A 20 -9.38 -4.38 8.93
CA ALA A 20 -9.99 -5.52 9.61
C ALA A 20 -9.91 -5.40 11.15
N LYS A 21 -8.86 -4.75 11.66
CA LYS A 21 -8.66 -4.49 13.10
C LYS A 21 -9.21 -3.12 13.52
N ILE A 22 -9.11 -2.10 12.68
CA ILE A 22 -9.56 -0.73 12.95
C ILE A 22 -11.08 -0.63 12.94
N ALA A 23 -11.79 -1.31 12.03
CA ALA A 23 -13.21 -1.19 11.89
C ALA A 23 -14.02 -1.62 13.14
N PRO A 24 -13.73 -2.76 13.79
CA PRO A 24 -14.40 -3.11 15.05
C PRO A 24 -14.09 -2.10 16.17
N LEU A 25 -12.87 -1.59 16.27
CA LEU A 25 -12.50 -0.57 17.25
C LEU A 25 -13.21 0.75 17.01
N PHE A 26 -13.32 1.20 15.74
CA PHE A 26 -14.09 2.38 15.40
C PHE A 26 -15.55 2.24 15.75
N LYS A 27 -16.15 1.08 15.48
CA LYS A 27 -17.53 0.78 15.84
C LYS A 27 -17.76 0.81 17.36
N GLU A 28 -16.83 0.27 18.14
CA GLU A 28 -16.89 0.31 19.60
C GLU A 28 -16.89 1.75 20.14
N LYS A 29 -16.04 2.62 19.57
CA LYS A 29 -15.83 4.01 20.03
C LYS A 29 -16.92 4.96 19.54
N SER A 30 -17.37 4.85 18.31
CA SER A 30 -18.30 5.80 17.65
C SER A 30 -19.73 5.30 17.55
N GLY A 31 -19.97 3.99 17.72
CA GLY A 31 -21.24 3.35 17.42
C GLY A 31 -21.54 3.18 15.92
N CYS A 32 -20.63 3.65 15.03
CA CYS A 32 -20.82 3.66 13.60
C CYS A 32 -20.00 2.54 12.92
N THR A 33 -20.59 1.89 11.90
CA THR A 33 -19.91 0.85 11.13
C THR A 33 -19.20 1.44 9.92
N LEU A 34 -17.96 1.02 9.65
CA LEU A 34 -17.27 1.35 8.42
C LEU A 34 -17.79 0.47 7.28
N GLN A 35 -18.22 1.11 6.19
CA GLN A 35 -18.49 0.45 4.92
C GLN A 35 -17.24 0.56 4.06
N LEU A 36 -16.43 -0.49 4.03
CA LEU A 36 -15.13 -0.52 3.40
C LEU A 36 -15.24 -0.92 1.93
N THR A 37 -14.58 -0.19 1.07
CA THR A 37 -14.34 -0.54 -0.35
C THR A 37 -12.84 -0.49 -0.58
N PHE A 38 -12.27 -1.64 -0.94
CA PHE A 38 -10.85 -1.74 -1.24
C PHE A 38 -10.59 -1.74 -2.74
N GLY A 39 -9.44 -1.21 -3.14
CA GLY A 39 -9.00 -1.16 -4.53
C GLY A 39 -7.69 -0.41 -4.66
N GLN A 40 -7.14 -0.35 -5.87
CA GLN A 40 -5.95 0.46 -6.15
C GLN A 40 -6.26 1.94 -5.99
N SER A 41 -5.40 2.71 -5.33
CA SER A 41 -5.65 4.14 -5.02
C SER A 41 -6.06 4.97 -6.25
N GLY A 42 -5.45 4.71 -7.41
CA GLY A 42 -5.80 5.40 -8.66
C GLY A 42 -7.20 5.07 -9.19
N ALA A 43 -7.64 3.81 -9.06
CA ALA A 43 -8.98 3.36 -9.42
C ALA A 43 -10.03 3.98 -8.50
N LEU A 44 -9.82 3.88 -7.18
CA LEU A 44 -10.70 4.49 -6.17
C LEU A 44 -10.83 6.01 -6.35
N ARG A 45 -9.73 6.70 -6.70
CA ARG A 45 -9.79 8.11 -7.08
C ARG A 45 -10.71 8.33 -8.26
N THR A 46 -10.61 7.52 -9.31
CA THR A 46 -11.47 7.63 -10.51
C THR A 46 -12.94 7.43 -10.15
N ASP A 47 -13.25 6.49 -9.28
CA ASP A 47 -14.62 6.25 -8.78
C ASP A 47 -15.16 7.47 -8.03
N ILE A 48 -14.34 8.09 -7.15
CA ILE A 48 -14.69 9.34 -6.46
C ILE A 48 -14.89 10.48 -7.44
N GLU A 49 -14.04 10.60 -8.47
CA GLU A 49 -14.18 11.57 -9.56
C GLU A 49 -15.48 11.34 -10.36
N GLY A 50 -15.90 10.08 -10.48
CA GLY A 50 -17.17 9.62 -11.06
C GLY A 50 -18.38 9.77 -10.12
N LEU A 51 -18.22 10.47 -8.97
CA LEU A 51 -19.26 10.78 -7.99
C LEU A 51 -19.73 9.57 -7.15
N MET A 52 -18.97 8.50 -7.04
CA MET A 52 -19.27 7.44 -6.09
C MET A 52 -19.20 7.98 -4.66
N PRO A 53 -20.21 7.68 -3.81
CA PRO A 53 -20.23 8.16 -2.43
C PRO A 53 -19.06 7.61 -1.63
N CYS A 54 -18.23 8.52 -1.11
CA CYS A 54 -17.08 8.21 -0.26
C CYS A 54 -16.95 9.29 0.80
N ASP A 55 -16.89 8.92 2.05
CA ASP A 55 -16.74 9.85 3.18
C ASP A 55 -15.29 10.09 3.56
N VAL A 56 -14.48 9.01 3.53
CA VAL A 56 -13.05 9.07 3.80
C VAL A 56 -12.31 8.23 2.75
N PHE A 57 -11.30 8.80 2.12
CA PHE A 57 -10.42 8.09 1.20
C PHE A 57 -9.04 7.94 1.82
N CYS A 58 -8.56 6.70 1.92
CA CYS A 58 -7.25 6.31 2.43
C CYS A 58 -6.39 5.75 1.29
N SER A 59 -5.34 6.47 0.92
CA SER A 59 -4.47 6.17 -0.21
C SER A 59 -3.08 5.76 0.24
N ALA A 60 -2.44 4.85 -0.51
CA ALA A 60 -1.04 4.47 -0.34
C ALA A 60 -0.04 5.49 -0.93
N ASP A 61 -0.53 6.62 -1.44
CA ASP A 61 0.25 7.75 -1.95
C ASP A 61 -0.37 9.10 -1.58
N GLU A 62 0.38 10.18 -1.82
CA GLU A 62 -0.13 11.55 -1.74
C GLU A 62 -0.82 11.99 -3.03
N ALA A 63 -0.39 11.45 -4.18
CA ALA A 63 -0.79 11.96 -5.50
C ALA A 63 -2.30 11.84 -5.74
N SER A 64 -2.92 10.74 -5.31
CA SER A 64 -4.34 10.49 -5.49
C SER A 64 -5.23 11.43 -4.67
N PRO A 65 -5.03 11.60 -3.34
CA PRO A 65 -5.75 12.60 -2.56
C PRO A 65 -5.47 14.04 -2.99
N ALA A 66 -4.22 14.38 -3.32
CA ALA A 66 -3.85 15.72 -3.77
C ALA A 66 -4.52 16.09 -5.12
N ALA A 67 -4.66 15.12 -6.03
CA ALA A 67 -5.38 15.33 -7.28
C ALA A 67 -6.86 15.64 -7.04
N LEU A 68 -7.53 14.92 -6.12
CA LEU A 68 -8.91 15.23 -5.71
C LEU A 68 -9.03 16.62 -5.08
N GLN A 69 -8.08 17.01 -4.21
CA GLN A 69 -8.07 18.33 -3.60
C GLN A 69 -7.87 19.42 -4.65
N LYS A 70 -6.91 19.26 -5.57
CA LYS A 70 -6.68 20.20 -6.68
C LYS A 70 -7.89 20.36 -7.59
N ALA A 71 -8.64 19.28 -7.81
CA ALA A 71 -9.90 19.30 -8.56
C ALA A 71 -11.10 19.83 -7.75
N VAL A 72 -10.88 20.27 -6.50
CA VAL A 72 -11.93 20.72 -5.57
C VAL A 72 -12.96 19.61 -5.29
N LYS A 73 -12.57 18.35 -5.40
CA LYS A 73 -13.42 17.17 -5.13
C LYS A 73 -13.19 16.58 -3.73
N ALA A 74 -12.14 17.00 -3.03
CA ALA A 74 -11.86 16.65 -1.64
C ALA A 74 -11.32 17.85 -0.87
N HIS A 75 -11.30 17.73 0.44
CA HIS A 75 -10.68 18.68 1.35
C HIS A 75 -9.91 17.94 2.46
N GLU A 76 -9.09 18.68 3.20
CA GLU A 76 -8.36 18.23 4.38
C GLU A 76 -7.53 16.94 4.12
N LEU A 77 -6.34 17.12 3.55
CA LEU A 77 -5.36 16.06 3.43
C LEU A 77 -4.69 15.83 4.79
N PHE A 78 -4.51 14.56 5.15
CA PHE A 78 -3.78 14.17 6.36
C PHE A 78 -2.93 12.93 6.08
N ALA A 79 -1.68 12.94 6.56
CA ALA A 79 -0.83 11.75 6.52
C ALA A 79 -1.06 10.92 7.78
N PHE A 80 -1.32 9.62 7.63
CA PHE A 80 -1.70 8.78 8.76
C PHE A 80 -0.83 7.55 8.97
N ALA A 81 0.02 7.19 8.01
CA ALA A 81 0.97 6.09 8.13
C ALA A 81 2.17 6.31 7.20
N GLY A 82 3.26 5.61 7.47
CA GLY A 82 4.31 5.36 6.50
C GLY A 82 4.25 3.91 6.01
N ASN A 83 4.95 3.63 4.91
CA ASN A 83 5.15 2.27 4.43
C ASN A 83 6.58 2.13 3.89
N ARG A 84 7.01 0.92 3.57
CA ARG A 84 8.24 0.65 2.85
C ARG A 84 8.06 -0.53 1.91
N LEU A 85 9.02 -0.71 1.01
CA LEU A 85 9.07 -1.88 0.15
C LEU A 85 9.97 -2.94 0.75
N VAL A 86 9.62 -4.19 0.48
CA VAL A 86 10.45 -5.36 0.78
C VAL A 86 10.59 -6.21 -0.48
N VAL A 87 11.62 -7.04 -0.53
CA VAL A 87 11.73 -8.11 -1.52
C VAL A 87 11.16 -9.37 -0.89
N ALA A 88 10.17 -9.98 -1.52
CA ALA A 88 9.61 -11.27 -1.14
C ALA A 88 10.10 -12.35 -2.10
N THR A 89 10.42 -13.53 -1.56
CA THR A 89 10.82 -14.70 -2.35
C THR A 89 10.15 -15.95 -1.81
N ARG A 90 10.07 -17.01 -2.62
CA ARG A 90 9.75 -18.32 -2.10
C ARG A 90 10.85 -18.80 -1.14
N SER A 91 10.51 -19.68 -0.19
CA SER A 91 11.46 -20.25 0.77
C SER A 91 12.38 -21.27 0.09
N GLU A 92 13.15 -20.82 -0.88
CA GLU A 92 14.10 -21.62 -1.63
C GLU A 92 15.53 -21.46 -1.09
N ARG A 93 16.32 -22.53 -1.20
CA ARG A 93 17.67 -22.60 -0.66
C ARG A 93 18.61 -21.52 -1.23
N ARG A 94 18.38 -21.10 -2.49
CA ARG A 94 19.17 -20.05 -3.15
C ARG A 94 19.02 -18.68 -2.50
N PHE A 95 17.87 -18.36 -1.90
CA PHE A 95 17.59 -17.06 -1.29
C PHE A 95 17.91 -16.99 0.20
N GLN A 96 18.14 -18.12 0.89
CA GLN A 96 18.30 -18.17 2.35
C GLN A 96 19.46 -17.34 2.90
N ASN A 97 20.50 -17.11 2.10
CA ASN A 97 21.70 -16.33 2.51
C ASN A 97 21.93 -15.10 1.64
N GLN A 98 20.96 -14.71 0.83
CA GLN A 98 21.07 -13.54 -0.02
C GLN A 98 20.39 -12.33 0.62
N ASP A 99 21.00 -11.16 0.51
CA ASP A 99 20.35 -9.92 0.85
C ASP A 99 19.50 -9.39 -0.34
N TRP A 100 18.70 -8.37 -0.06
CA TRP A 100 17.84 -7.73 -1.07
C TRP A 100 18.61 -7.25 -2.30
N ALA A 101 19.88 -6.80 -2.14
CA ALA A 101 20.68 -6.25 -3.23
C ALA A 101 21.30 -7.36 -4.08
N GLU A 102 21.66 -8.49 -3.47
CA GLU A 102 22.12 -9.67 -4.18
C GLU A 102 21.00 -10.24 -5.04
N ILE A 103 19.76 -10.27 -4.52
CA ILE A 103 18.59 -10.74 -5.26
C ILE A 103 18.23 -9.79 -6.40
N LEU A 104 18.02 -8.50 -6.11
CA LEU A 104 17.55 -7.53 -7.12
C LEU A 104 18.60 -7.15 -8.15
N CYS A 105 19.88 -7.25 -7.84
CA CYS A 105 20.96 -6.93 -8.77
C CYS A 105 21.49 -8.13 -9.56
N ASP A 106 20.96 -9.32 -9.33
CA ASP A 106 21.28 -10.50 -10.13
C ASP A 106 20.55 -10.43 -11.49
N PRO A 107 21.25 -10.36 -12.62
CA PRO A 107 20.64 -10.30 -13.95
C PRO A 107 19.78 -11.52 -14.31
N SER A 108 19.96 -12.64 -13.61
CA SER A 108 19.18 -13.87 -13.80
C SER A 108 17.86 -13.89 -13.01
N THR A 109 17.67 -12.94 -12.06
CA THR A 109 16.45 -12.85 -11.25
C THR A 109 15.37 -12.08 -12.00
N THR A 110 14.21 -12.71 -12.20
CA THR A 110 13.01 -12.04 -12.73
C THR A 110 12.16 -11.55 -11.57
N ILE A 111 11.81 -10.27 -11.59
CA ILE A 111 11.16 -9.56 -10.50
C ILE A 111 9.69 -9.31 -10.85
N GLY A 112 8.76 -9.81 -10.03
CA GLY A 112 7.35 -9.41 -10.08
C GLY A 112 7.12 -8.07 -9.39
N MET A 113 6.25 -7.24 -9.93
CA MET A 113 5.85 -5.97 -9.33
C MET A 113 4.43 -5.56 -9.75
N SER A 114 3.84 -4.62 -9.03
CA SER A 114 2.62 -3.95 -9.46
C SER A 114 2.89 -3.02 -10.65
N THR A 115 1.85 -2.73 -11.43
CA THR A 115 1.94 -1.91 -12.66
C THR A 115 2.16 -0.44 -12.31
N PRO A 116 3.28 0.18 -12.73
CA PRO A 116 3.51 1.61 -12.53
C PRO A 116 2.42 2.46 -13.20
N ARG A 117 2.10 3.60 -12.63
CA ARG A 117 1.04 4.55 -13.05
C ARG A 117 -0.39 4.04 -12.87
N VAL A 118 -0.57 2.80 -12.44
CA VAL A 118 -1.86 2.20 -12.11
C VAL A 118 -1.94 1.99 -10.59
N SER A 119 -0.88 1.46 -10.01
CA SER A 119 -0.76 1.19 -8.56
C SER A 119 0.33 2.05 -7.93
N PRO A 120 0.10 2.67 -6.76
CA PRO A 120 1.14 3.33 -5.99
C PRO A 120 2.34 2.41 -5.68
N GLU A 121 2.10 1.14 -5.35
CA GLU A 121 3.16 0.17 -5.13
C GLU A 121 4.08 0.03 -6.34
N GLY A 122 3.51 -0.02 -7.56
CA GLY A 122 4.26 -0.07 -8.80
C GLY A 122 5.10 1.18 -9.04
N ASP A 123 4.58 2.36 -8.74
CA ASP A 123 5.32 3.62 -8.85
C ASP A 123 6.48 3.68 -7.87
N TRP A 124 6.27 3.23 -6.62
CA TRP A 124 7.32 3.15 -5.61
C TRP A 124 8.39 2.11 -5.95
N ALA A 125 8.01 0.95 -6.51
CA ALA A 125 8.96 -0.04 -6.99
C ALA A 125 9.83 0.51 -8.14
N ALA A 126 9.22 1.22 -9.09
CA ALA A 126 9.96 1.87 -10.17
C ALA A 126 10.95 2.95 -9.65
N LEU A 127 10.57 3.69 -8.61
CA LEU A 127 11.47 4.66 -7.95
C LEU A 127 12.58 3.94 -7.18
N LEU A 128 12.27 2.84 -6.49
CA LEU A 128 13.27 2.00 -5.83
C LEU A 128 14.35 1.55 -6.82
N PHE A 129 13.99 1.05 -8.00
CA PHE A 129 14.96 0.62 -9.00
C PHE A 129 15.90 1.75 -9.44
N LYS A 130 15.39 2.96 -9.59
CA LYS A 130 16.21 4.16 -9.85
C LYS A 130 17.16 4.47 -8.70
N ASN A 131 16.70 4.33 -7.46
CA ASN A 131 17.53 4.56 -6.28
C ASN A 131 18.64 3.51 -6.16
N ILE A 132 18.35 2.24 -6.42
CA ILE A 132 19.33 1.15 -6.44
C ILE A 132 20.45 1.44 -7.47
N ALA A 133 20.06 1.81 -8.69
CA ALA A 133 21.01 2.14 -9.75
C ALA A 133 21.94 3.31 -9.39
N ARG A 134 21.48 4.26 -8.57
CA ARG A 134 22.28 5.38 -8.06
C ARG A 134 23.16 4.99 -6.88
N ALA A 135 22.62 4.20 -5.95
CA ALA A 135 23.30 3.85 -4.70
C ALA A 135 24.38 2.77 -4.90
N LEU A 136 24.21 1.89 -5.90
CA LEU A 136 25.10 0.76 -6.17
C LEU A 136 25.69 0.80 -7.60
N PRO A 137 26.36 1.88 -8.03
CA PRO A 137 26.79 2.04 -9.42
C PRO A 137 27.86 1.01 -9.84
N GLY A 138 28.59 0.43 -8.88
CA GLY A 138 29.60 -0.60 -9.12
C GLY A 138 29.05 -2.02 -9.32
N ARG A 139 27.80 -2.29 -8.96
CA ARG A 139 27.16 -3.60 -9.18
C ARG A 139 26.59 -3.65 -10.60
N LEU A 140 27.04 -4.61 -11.38
CA LEU A 140 26.67 -4.73 -12.80
C LEU A 140 25.14 -4.80 -12.97
N GLY A 141 24.46 -5.61 -12.16
CA GLY A 141 23.01 -5.78 -12.20
C GLY A 141 22.23 -4.54 -11.75
N SER A 142 22.78 -3.66 -10.91
CA SER A 142 22.05 -2.49 -10.40
C SER A 142 21.63 -1.51 -11.50
N ARG A 143 22.31 -1.50 -12.63
CA ARG A 143 21.97 -0.62 -13.78
C ARG A 143 20.79 -1.12 -14.59
N ILE A 144 20.44 -2.39 -14.46
CA ILE A 144 19.42 -3.06 -15.25
C ILE A 144 18.31 -3.68 -14.38
N VAL A 145 18.34 -3.46 -13.06
CA VAL A 145 17.39 -4.08 -12.13
C VAL A 145 15.92 -3.91 -12.56
N GLY A 146 15.53 -2.76 -13.05
CA GLY A 146 14.17 -2.53 -13.56
C GLY A 146 13.88 -3.18 -14.91
N GLN A 147 14.87 -3.70 -15.64
CA GLN A 147 14.68 -4.36 -16.93
C GLN A 147 14.23 -5.83 -16.77
N HIS A 148 14.45 -6.40 -15.58
CA HIS A 148 14.00 -7.74 -15.23
C HIS A 148 12.67 -7.74 -14.47
N ALA A 149 12.02 -6.57 -14.36
CA ALA A 149 10.75 -6.42 -13.66
C ALA A 149 9.57 -6.62 -14.59
N VAL A 150 8.64 -7.49 -14.18
CA VAL A 150 7.40 -7.81 -14.88
C VAL A 150 6.23 -7.28 -14.07
N ALA A 151 5.40 -6.43 -14.68
CA ALA A 151 4.19 -5.92 -14.06
C ALA A 151 3.09 -6.99 -14.09
N LEU A 152 2.64 -7.45 -12.93
CA LEU A 152 1.69 -8.57 -12.79
C LEU A 152 0.38 -8.20 -12.07
N ILE A 153 0.34 -7.07 -11.36
CA ILE A 153 -0.84 -6.61 -10.62
C ILE A 153 -1.27 -5.25 -11.12
N GLY A 154 -2.57 -5.06 -11.28
CA GLY A 154 -3.19 -3.85 -11.83
C GLY A 154 -3.17 -3.80 -13.37
N GLY A 155 -3.73 -2.77 -13.96
CA GLY A 155 -3.88 -2.66 -15.41
C GLY A 155 -4.95 -3.61 -15.96
N ASN A 156 -4.57 -4.55 -16.82
CA ASN A 156 -5.49 -5.53 -17.42
C ASN A 156 -5.63 -6.82 -16.60
N HIS A 157 -4.97 -6.92 -15.44
CA HIS A 157 -5.08 -8.08 -14.57
C HIS A 157 -6.27 -7.90 -13.62
N THR A 158 -7.10 -8.95 -13.49
CA THR A 158 -8.27 -8.94 -12.60
C THR A 158 -7.84 -9.18 -11.15
N ASP A 159 -8.37 -8.39 -10.23
CA ASP A 159 -8.02 -8.46 -8.79
C ASP A 159 -8.68 -9.66 -8.06
N GLU A 160 -9.51 -10.48 -8.76
CA GLU A 160 -10.28 -11.59 -8.14
C GLU A 160 -9.42 -12.65 -7.41
N GLN A 161 -8.14 -12.78 -7.77
CA GLN A 161 -7.23 -13.71 -7.10
C GLN A 161 -6.57 -13.11 -5.86
N LEU A 162 -6.47 -11.78 -5.78
CA LEU A 162 -5.83 -11.08 -4.65
C LEU A 162 -6.67 -11.13 -3.36
N ASP A 163 -7.95 -11.46 -3.44
CA ASP A 163 -8.83 -11.58 -2.26
C ASP A 163 -8.44 -12.75 -1.34
N ARG A 164 -7.65 -13.71 -1.84
CA ARG A 164 -7.30 -14.96 -1.13
C ARG A 164 -5.85 -15.04 -0.68
N GLU A 165 -4.96 -14.30 -1.35
CA GLU A 165 -3.52 -14.35 -1.15
C GLU A 165 -2.90 -12.96 -1.21
N THR A 166 -1.68 -12.80 -0.68
CA THR A 166 -0.95 -11.54 -0.83
C THR A 166 -0.51 -11.34 -2.28
N GLY A 167 -0.33 -10.07 -2.67
CA GLY A 167 0.21 -9.73 -3.99
C GLY A 167 1.57 -10.39 -4.25
N ALA A 168 2.40 -10.54 -3.22
CA ALA A 168 3.67 -11.25 -3.33
C ALA A 168 3.47 -12.73 -3.68
N HIS A 169 2.57 -13.43 -2.99
CA HIS A 169 2.28 -14.83 -3.25
C HIS A 169 1.72 -15.01 -4.66
N PHE A 170 0.78 -14.16 -5.06
CA PHE A 170 0.24 -14.14 -6.43
C PHE A 170 1.35 -13.99 -7.49
N MET A 171 2.23 -12.99 -7.35
CA MET A 171 3.33 -12.78 -8.31
C MET A 171 4.27 -13.98 -8.37
N LEU A 172 4.65 -14.51 -7.19
CA LEU A 172 5.57 -15.66 -7.10
C LEU A 172 4.94 -16.99 -7.56
N SER A 173 3.63 -17.08 -7.73
CA SER A 173 2.96 -18.24 -8.31
C SER A 173 3.12 -18.32 -9.84
N HIS A 174 3.48 -17.19 -10.50
CA HIS A 174 3.72 -17.18 -11.94
C HIS A 174 5.04 -17.84 -12.29
N GLU A 175 5.03 -18.63 -13.37
CA GLU A 175 6.24 -19.27 -13.87
C GLU A 175 7.28 -18.25 -14.28
N GLY A 176 8.52 -18.48 -13.86
CA GLY A 176 9.67 -17.63 -14.19
C GLY A 176 9.80 -16.36 -13.31
N ILE A 177 8.91 -16.14 -12.33
CA ILE A 177 9.10 -15.07 -11.35
C ILE A 177 9.86 -15.60 -10.13
N ASP A 178 10.97 -14.96 -9.83
CA ASP A 178 11.92 -15.37 -8.78
C ASP A 178 11.74 -14.60 -7.49
N ALA A 179 11.47 -13.30 -7.59
CA ALA A 179 11.30 -12.39 -6.47
C ALA A 179 10.13 -11.42 -6.75
N ALA A 180 9.53 -10.86 -5.71
CA ALA A 180 8.52 -9.82 -5.83
C ALA A 180 8.92 -8.58 -5.02
N VAL A 181 8.67 -7.37 -5.56
CA VAL A 181 8.83 -6.12 -4.83
C VAL A 181 7.46 -5.60 -4.47
N VAL A 182 7.18 -5.58 -3.16
CA VAL A 182 5.85 -5.31 -2.60
C VAL A 182 5.94 -4.44 -1.34
N PHE A 183 4.80 -3.93 -0.88
CA PHE A 183 4.70 -3.24 0.40
C PHE A 183 4.95 -4.18 1.59
N GLU A 184 5.64 -3.68 2.62
CA GLU A 184 5.87 -4.40 3.88
C GLU A 184 4.58 -4.54 4.71
N SER A 185 3.56 -3.73 4.46
CA SER A 185 2.29 -3.74 5.20
C SER A 185 1.53 -5.07 5.20
N ALA A 186 1.87 -6.02 4.33
CA ALA A 186 1.32 -7.38 4.35
C ALA A 186 2.31 -8.44 4.88
N SER A 187 3.37 -8.01 5.60
CA SER A 187 4.49 -8.90 6.00
C SER A 187 4.07 -10.11 6.81
N GLU A 188 3.11 -9.97 7.72
CA GLU A 188 2.64 -11.10 8.54
C GLU A 188 1.88 -12.14 7.71
N ARG A 189 1.04 -11.70 6.76
CA ARG A 189 0.38 -12.61 5.81
C ARG A 189 1.39 -13.32 4.91
N MET A 190 2.33 -12.57 4.33
CA MET A 190 3.38 -13.14 3.48
C MET A 190 4.20 -14.21 4.21
N LYS A 191 4.55 -13.98 5.47
CA LYS A 191 5.24 -14.98 6.30
C LYS A 191 4.35 -16.20 6.56
N ALA A 192 3.06 -16.00 6.83
CA ALA A 192 2.10 -17.08 7.02
C ALA A 192 1.90 -17.92 5.74
N GLU A 193 2.07 -17.32 4.56
CA GLU A 193 2.08 -17.96 3.25
C GLU A 193 3.43 -18.68 2.95
N GLY A 194 4.38 -18.64 3.88
CA GLY A 194 5.69 -19.31 3.76
C GLY A 194 6.72 -18.55 2.93
N LEU A 195 6.50 -17.25 2.69
CA LEU A 195 7.45 -16.41 1.96
C LEU A 195 8.59 -15.91 2.85
N MET A 196 9.75 -15.74 2.26
CA MET A 196 10.90 -15.07 2.88
C MET A 196 10.87 -13.59 2.51
N LEU A 197 11.15 -12.73 3.48
CA LEU A 197 11.21 -11.29 3.28
C LEU A 197 12.63 -10.78 3.49
N HIS A 198 13.11 -10.00 2.52
CA HIS A 198 14.44 -9.39 2.53
C HIS A 198 14.27 -7.87 2.64
N PRO A 199 14.53 -7.28 3.83
CA PRO A 199 14.30 -5.86 4.08
C PRO A 199 15.22 -4.99 3.21
N ILE A 200 14.66 -3.92 2.66
CA ILE A 200 15.39 -2.90 1.90
C ILE A 200 15.73 -1.74 2.85
N PRO A 201 16.99 -1.31 2.95
CA PRO A 201 17.38 -0.24 3.88
C PRO A 201 16.81 1.12 3.47
N ASP A 202 16.51 1.96 4.46
CA ASP A 202 15.92 3.30 4.27
C ASP A 202 16.78 4.23 3.39
N SER A 203 18.09 3.97 3.30
CA SER A 203 19.00 4.73 2.42
C SER A 203 18.70 4.55 0.93
N VAL A 204 17.96 3.51 0.56
CA VAL A 204 17.63 3.15 -0.83
C VAL A 204 16.11 3.09 -1.04
N CYS A 205 15.37 2.59 -0.05
CA CYS A 205 13.91 2.53 -0.10
C CYS A 205 13.33 3.94 -0.23
N PRO A 206 12.38 4.17 -1.15
CA PRO A 206 11.65 5.44 -1.20
C PRO A 206 10.94 5.72 0.15
N LYS A 207 10.87 6.98 0.54
CA LYS A 207 10.06 7.39 1.68
C LYS A 207 8.59 7.39 1.26
N ILE A 208 7.86 6.39 1.69
CA ILE A 208 6.44 6.19 1.37
C ILE A 208 5.60 6.74 2.50
N VAL A 209 4.65 7.61 2.19
CA VAL A 209 3.68 8.18 3.13
C VAL A 209 2.28 7.90 2.61
N CYS A 210 1.43 7.39 3.47
CA CYS A 210 0.03 7.10 3.21
C CYS A 210 -0.82 8.29 3.64
N TRP A 211 -1.72 8.71 2.76
CA TRP A 211 -2.52 9.92 2.94
C TRP A 211 -4.02 9.65 2.92
N GLY A 212 -4.74 10.38 3.73
CA GLY A 212 -6.20 10.42 3.70
C GLY A 212 -6.73 11.77 3.27
N CYS A 213 -7.98 11.79 2.83
CA CYS A 213 -8.75 13.02 2.61
C CYS A 213 -10.25 12.77 2.77
N PHE A 214 -11.04 13.86 2.78
CA PHE A 214 -12.49 13.81 2.84
C PHE A 214 -13.11 14.20 1.50
N PRO A 215 -13.52 13.23 0.66
CA PRO A 215 -14.21 13.51 -0.59
C PRO A 215 -15.53 14.27 -0.37
N ARG A 216 -15.85 15.16 -1.32
CA ARG A 216 -17.12 15.93 -1.30
C ARG A 216 -18.34 15.11 -1.67
N THR A 217 -18.15 13.90 -2.19
CA THR A 217 -19.21 12.93 -2.47
C THR A 217 -19.76 12.27 -1.20
N GLY A 218 -19.01 12.38 -0.09
CA GLY A 218 -19.40 11.83 1.20
C GLY A 218 -20.61 12.55 1.83
N LYS A 219 -21.44 11.78 2.52
CA LYS A 219 -22.70 12.25 3.14
C LYS A 219 -22.65 12.24 4.66
N ALA A 220 -21.64 11.57 5.26
CA ALA A 220 -21.51 11.50 6.71
C ALA A 220 -21.14 12.87 7.32
N PRO A 221 -21.54 13.13 8.57
CA PRO A 221 -21.15 14.33 9.31
C PRO A 221 -19.64 14.50 9.36
N GLY A 222 -19.15 15.74 9.28
CA GLY A 222 -17.72 16.04 9.38
C GLY A 222 -17.09 15.57 10.70
N SER A 223 -17.83 15.61 11.81
CA SER A 223 -17.37 15.09 13.10
C SER A 223 -17.00 13.61 13.03
N LEU A 224 -17.84 12.78 12.39
CA LEU A 224 -17.60 11.34 12.28
C LEU A 224 -16.39 11.01 11.40
N LYS A 225 -16.17 11.78 10.31
CA LYS A 225 -14.98 11.66 9.48
C LYS A 225 -13.71 12.01 10.29
N LYS A 226 -13.79 13.06 11.12
CA LYS A 226 -12.72 13.46 12.03
C LYS A 226 -12.46 12.46 13.15
N GLU A 227 -13.47 11.74 13.62
CA GLU A 227 -13.29 10.65 14.57
C GLU A 227 -12.48 9.50 13.98
N LEU A 228 -12.70 9.14 12.69
CA LEU A 228 -11.87 8.14 12.03
C LEU A 228 -10.43 8.63 11.82
N GLU A 229 -10.23 9.88 11.35
CA GLU A 229 -8.89 10.49 11.27
C GLU A 229 -8.19 10.45 12.63
N ALA A 230 -8.87 10.92 13.68
CA ALA A 230 -8.32 10.92 15.04
C ALA A 230 -7.96 9.52 15.53
N LEU A 231 -8.77 8.50 15.21
CA LEU A 231 -8.47 7.12 15.54
C LEU A 231 -7.23 6.63 14.79
N LEU A 232 -7.11 6.87 13.49
CA LEU A 232 -5.95 6.48 12.69
C LEU A 232 -4.66 7.11 13.23
N LEU A 233 -4.72 8.35 13.73
CA LEU A 233 -3.58 9.10 14.28
C LEU A 233 -3.34 8.82 15.77
N SER A 234 -4.27 8.18 16.47
CA SER A 234 -4.14 7.87 17.89
C SER A 234 -3.05 6.82 18.16
N PRO A 235 -2.47 6.75 19.37
CA PRO A 235 -1.53 5.70 19.73
C PRO A 235 -2.08 4.29 19.51
N GLU A 236 -3.38 4.09 19.73
CA GLU A 236 -4.05 2.82 19.55
C GLU A 236 -4.17 2.45 18.06
N GLY A 237 -4.64 3.37 17.21
CA GLY A 237 -4.70 3.20 15.76
C GLY A 237 -3.31 2.98 15.15
N GLN A 238 -2.30 3.75 15.61
CA GLN A 238 -0.92 3.58 15.17
C GLN A 238 -0.35 2.21 15.57
N THR A 239 -0.70 1.69 16.75
CA THR A 239 -0.30 0.34 17.17
C THR A 239 -0.89 -0.73 16.24
N LEU A 240 -2.16 -0.60 15.84
CA LEU A 240 -2.81 -1.52 14.91
C LEU A 240 -2.17 -1.46 13.52
N LEU A 241 -1.90 -0.25 12.99
CA LEU A 241 -1.23 -0.07 11.71
C LEU A 241 0.18 -0.69 11.72
N GLN A 242 0.99 -0.38 12.74
CA GLN A 242 2.34 -0.94 12.88
C GLN A 242 2.33 -2.47 13.06
N GLY A 243 1.34 -3.01 13.75
CA GLY A 243 1.12 -4.46 13.86
C GLY A 243 0.73 -5.14 12.53
N CYS A 244 0.49 -4.37 11.48
CA CYS A 244 0.30 -4.85 10.11
C CYS A 244 1.49 -4.50 9.18
N GLY A 245 2.62 -4.00 9.72
CA GLY A 245 3.83 -3.69 8.96
C GLY A 245 3.93 -2.25 8.44
N PHE A 246 2.97 -1.38 8.77
CA PHE A 246 3.10 0.05 8.45
C PHE A 246 4.11 0.74 9.37
N LEU A 247 4.69 1.82 8.88
CA LEU A 247 5.49 2.75 9.68
C LEU A 247 4.59 3.78 10.36
N PRO A 248 5.04 4.39 11.46
CA PRO A 248 4.32 5.47 12.11
C PRO A 248 3.98 6.62 11.16
N ALA A 249 2.88 7.32 11.45
CA ALA A 249 2.58 8.59 10.79
C ALA A 249 3.77 9.56 10.91
N PRO A 250 4.11 10.29 9.84
CA PRO A 250 5.20 11.27 9.92
C PRO A 250 4.83 12.41 10.87
N ALA A 251 5.80 12.86 11.68
CA ALA A 251 5.57 13.84 12.75
C ALA A 251 5.13 15.24 12.29
N ASN A 252 5.21 15.55 10.97
CA ASN A 252 4.96 16.87 10.41
C ASN A 252 4.36 16.81 9.00
N ALA A 253 3.37 15.98 8.79
CA ALA A 253 2.68 15.91 7.49
C ALA A 253 1.29 16.53 7.55
#